data_255d2648a9d7297c4d7213c3a09f8b82
#
_entry.id   255d2648a9d7297c4d7213c3a09f8b82
#
_cell.length_a   1.000
_cell.length_b   1.000
_cell.length_c   1.000
_cell.angle_alpha   90.00
_cell.angle_beta   90.00
_cell.angle_gamma   90.00
#
_symmetry.space_group_name_H-M   'P 1'
#
loop_
_entity.id
_entity.type
_entity.pdbx_description
1 polymer ?
#
loop_
_entity_poly.entity_id
_entity_poly.type
_entity_poly.pdbx_seq_one_letter_code
_entity_poly.pdbx_strand_id
1 'polypeptide(L)'
;MLLLRTDALPDGPQWLREIKLDGYRALAIKAGGKLQLRSRNDNDFSIRYPSIATALKAMPDNSVIDGEIVALDSEGKPSFHMLQNYGSSKQPLIYYVFDVLILSGKDVMPETLEERRRLLESSVLPRLAEPIRYSPELQASLKDLIASVKAQGFEGLVAKRRDSKYEPGLRTGAWQKMRVNQGQEFVIAGYTPSPKNFDALVIGYYEHDKLLYAARTRNGFTPSSRVELFKKIKPLRIPECPFANLPEKKAGRWGAGLTAAKMSECV
;
A
#
# COMPACT_ATOMS: atom_id res chain seq x y z
N MET A 1 -2.32 15.28 -4.94
CA MET A 1 -2.44 14.61 -6.26
C MET A 1 -2.57 13.09 -6.08
N LEU A 2 -3.37 12.39 -6.90
CA LEU A 2 -3.63 10.95 -6.76
C LEU A 2 -3.08 10.17 -7.96
N LEU A 3 -2.60 8.93 -7.68
CA LEU A 3 -2.11 8.02 -8.72
C LEU A 3 -3.27 7.40 -9.51
N LEU A 4 -3.23 7.49 -10.84
CA LEU A 4 -4.09 6.73 -11.73
C LEU A 4 -3.55 5.29 -11.87
N ARG A 5 -4.41 4.29 -11.74
CA ARG A 5 -4.01 2.90 -12.01
C ARG A 5 -3.94 2.67 -13.52
N THR A 6 -2.87 1.98 -13.95
CA THR A 6 -2.69 1.52 -15.33
C THR A 6 -2.14 0.10 -15.33
N ASP A 7 -2.35 -0.63 -16.40
CA ASP A 7 -1.77 -1.96 -16.62
C ASP A 7 -0.41 -1.87 -17.37
N ALA A 8 -0.12 -0.72 -17.97
CA ALA A 8 1.17 -0.41 -18.58
C ALA A 8 1.58 1.02 -18.24
N LEU A 9 2.80 1.20 -17.70
CA LEU A 9 3.34 2.53 -17.44
C LEU A 9 3.82 3.17 -18.74
N PRO A 10 3.69 4.49 -18.85
CA PRO A 10 4.28 5.23 -19.96
C PRO A 10 5.80 5.18 -19.91
N ASP A 11 6.42 5.24 -21.08
CA ASP A 11 7.87 5.28 -21.25
C ASP A 11 8.33 6.64 -21.81
N GLY A 12 9.64 6.89 -21.75
CA GLY A 12 10.27 8.12 -22.25
C GLY A 12 10.85 9.00 -21.14
N PRO A 13 11.71 9.97 -21.53
CA PRO A 13 12.48 10.80 -20.59
C PRO A 13 11.62 11.78 -19.79
N GLN A 14 10.40 12.08 -20.26
CA GLN A 14 9.44 12.95 -19.56
C GLN A 14 8.84 12.29 -18.30
N TRP A 15 9.12 11.00 -18.06
CA TRP A 15 8.60 10.26 -16.93
C TRP A 15 9.70 9.89 -15.93
N LEU A 16 9.50 10.31 -14.69
CA LEU A 16 10.29 9.90 -13.54
C LEU A 16 9.65 8.61 -12.97
N ARG A 17 10.47 7.62 -12.62
CA ARG A 17 10.01 6.34 -12.09
C ARG A 17 10.49 6.11 -10.67
N GLU A 18 9.61 5.64 -9.82
CA GLU A 18 9.87 5.29 -8.41
C GLU A 18 9.30 3.93 -8.07
N ILE A 19 9.82 3.29 -7.01
CA ILE A 19 9.19 2.10 -6.43
C ILE A 19 7.83 2.49 -5.88
N LYS A 20 6.81 1.69 -6.18
CA LYS A 20 5.53 1.80 -5.48
C LYS A 20 5.65 1.15 -4.11
N LEU A 21 5.76 1.99 -3.10
CA LEU A 21 5.78 1.58 -1.71
C LEU A 21 4.40 1.13 -1.24
N ASP A 22 4.33 0.07 -0.44
CA ASP A 22 3.10 -0.41 0.20
C ASP A 22 3.06 0.12 1.64
N GLY A 23 2.42 1.27 1.83
CA GLY A 23 2.43 1.99 3.09
C GLY A 23 1.18 2.84 3.33
N TYR A 24 1.32 3.83 4.21
CA TYR A 24 0.35 4.89 4.43
C TYR A 24 0.90 6.22 3.93
N ARG A 25 0.25 6.78 2.91
CA ARG A 25 0.56 8.14 2.47
C ARG A 25 0.22 9.14 3.56
N ALA A 26 1.14 10.05 3.81
CA ALA A 26 0.97 11.10 4.80
C ALA A 26 1.57 12.42 4.32
N LEU A 27 0.92 13.53 4.71
CA LEU A 27 1.48 14.87 4.61
C LEU A 27 2.11 15.23 5.97
N ALA A 28 3.37 15.67 5.94
CA ALA A 28 3.98 16.32 7.08
C ALA A 28 3.82 17.83 6.94
N ILE A 29 3.13 18.44 7.89
CA ILE A 29 2.78 19.87 7.91
C ILE A 29 3.45 20.49 9.12
N LYS A 30 4.33 21.46 8.90
CA LYS A 30 4.91 22.26 9.98
C LYS A 30 4.51 23.72 9.81
N ALA A 31 3.85 24.28 10.82
CA ALA A 31 3.40 25.66 10.83
C ALA A 31 3.48 26.24 12.24
N GLY A 32 4.09 27.43 12.38
CA GLY A 32 4.28 28.09 13.68
C GLY A 32 5.02 27.21 14.69
N GLY A 33 6.03 26.46 14.25
CA GLY A 33 6.80 25.53 15.06
C GLY A 33 6.09 24.21 15.41
N LYS A 34 4.80 24.06 15.10
CA LYS A 34 4.02 22.84 15.36
C LYS A 34 4.06 21.91 14.17
N LEU A 35 4.31 20.62 14.43
CA LEU A 35 4.30 19.58 13.43
C LEU A 35 3.01 18.76 13.54
N GLN A 36 2.41 18.45 12.40
CA GLN A 36 1.32 17.49 12.23
C GLN A 36 1.68 16.52 11.12
N LEU A 37 1.40 15.24 11.34
CA LEU A 37 1.52 14.20 10.31
C LEU A 37 0.12 13.68 10.02
N ARG A 38 -0.41 13.98 8.83
CA ARG A 38 -1.79 13.71 8.42
C ARG A 38 -1.89 12.66 7.36
N SER A 39 -2.73 11.66 7.58
CA SER A 39 -3.05 10.66 6.57
C SER A 39 -3.95 11.22 5.48
N ARG A 40 -4.14 10.45 4.40
CA ARG A 40 -5.09 10.79 3.33
C ARG A 40 -6.53 11.02 3.81
N ASN A 41 -6.94 10.35 4.89
CA ASN A 41 -8.28 10.48 5.49
C ASN A 41 -8.27 11.43 6.69
N ASP A 42 -7.28 12.32 6.76
CA ASP A 42 -7.09 13.31 7.83
C ASP A 42 -6.92 12.72 9.25
N ASN A 43 -6.53 11.46 9.36
CA ASN A 43 -6.17 10.89 10.65
C ASN A 43 -4.84 11.45 11.13
N ASP A 44 -4.73 11.76 12.43
CA ASP A 44 -3.48 12.20 13.04
C ASP A 44 -2.51 11.03 13.22
N PHE A 45 -1.44 11.03 12.46
CA PHE A 45 -0.35 10.06 12.54
C PHE A 45 0.80 10.51 13.44
N SER A 46 0.78 11.76 13.94
CA SER A 46 1.84 12.28 14.83
C SER A 46 1.93 11.47 16.13
N ILE A 47 0.78 11.07 16.66
CA ILE A 47 0.69 10.24 17.88
C ILE A 47 1.04 8.79 17.58
N ARG A 48 0.58 8.29 16.42
CA ARG A 48 0.79 6.88 16.04
C ARG A 48 2.24 6.57 15.66
N TYR A 49 2.95 7.52 15.05
CA TYR A 49 4.33 7.36 14.57
C TYR A 49 5.27 8.42 15.14
N PRO A 50 5.50 8.40 16.46
CA PRO A 50 6.21 9.48 17.17
C PRO A 50 7.67 9.62 16.74
N SER A 51 8.35 8.56 16.29
CA SER A 51 9.73 8.63 15.78
C SER A 51 9.81 9.47 14.50
N ILE A 52 8.88 9.26 13.57
CA ILE A 52 8.78 10.03 12.33
C ILE A 52 8.44 11.49 12.65
N ALA A 53 7.43 11.72 13.51
CA ALA A 53 7.02 13.06 13.91
C ALA A 53 8.18 13.83 14.58
N THR A 54 8.99 13.16 15.38
CA THR A 54 10.16 13.78 16.04
C THR A 54 11.22 14.17 15.05
N ALA A 55 11.58 13.29 14.10
CA ALA A 55 12.57 13.57 13.07
C ALA A 55 12.14 14.72 12.14
N LEU A 56 10.85 14.83 11.84
CA LEU A 56 10.28 15.89 11.01
C LEU A 56 10.26 17.28 11.66
N LYS A 57 10.48 17.39 12.97
CA LYS A 57 10.58 18.72 13.64
C LYS A 57 11.70 19.59 13.09
N ALA A 58 12.73 18.99 12.49
CA ALA A 58 13.86 19.71 11.90
C ALA A 58 13.53 20.31 10.50
N MET A 59 12.42 19.93 9.85
CA MET A 59 12.05 20.52 8.54
C MET A 59 11.82 22.03 8.67
N PRO A 60 11.96 22.79 7.56
CA PRO A 60 11.67 24.24 7.57
C PRO A 60 10.27 24.53 8.09
N ASP A 61 10.11 25.62 8.84
CA ASP A 61 8.78 26.04 9.30
C ASP A 61 7.91 26.51 8.12
N ASN A 62 6.59 26.53 8.31
CA ASN A 62 5.59 26.86 7.28
C ASN A 62 5.81 26.06 6.00
N SER A 63 6.03 24.75 6.14
CA SER A 63 6.29 23.83 5.01
C SER A 63 5.41 22.59 5.07
N VAL A 64 5.10 22.05 3.88
CA VAL A 64 4.32 20.83 3.70
C VAL A 64 5.05 19.91 2.74
N ILE A 65 5.33 18.69 3.18
CA ILE A 65 5.93 17.63 2.35
C ILE A 65 5.01 16.42 2.27
N ASP A 66 5.13 15.67 1.17
CA ASP A 66 4.31 14.50 0.87
C ASP A 66 5.19 13.25 0.80
N GLY A 67 4.75 12.18 1.41
CA GLY A 67 5.53 10.95 1.47
C GLY A 67 4.68 9.72 1.81
N GLU A 68 5.35 8.57 1.92
CA GLU A 68 4.78 7.29 2.29
C GLU A 68 5.46 6.74 3.54
N ILE A 69 4.67 6.41 4.56
CA ILE A 69 5.16 5.71 5.76
C ILE A 69 5.14 4.22 5.48
N VAL A 70 6.26 3.56 5.69
CA VAL A 70 6.40 2.10 5.58
C VAL A 70 7.03 1.50 6.83
N ALA A 71 6.66 0.27 7.15
CA ALA A 71 7.42 -0.57 8.07
C ALA A 71 8.33 -1.50 7.26
N LEU A 72 9.54 -1.72 7.73
CA LEU A 72 10.48 -2.64 7.09
C LEU A 72 10.47 -3.98 7.82
N ASP A 73 10.53 -5.08 7.05
CA ASP A 73 10.74 -6.42 7.58
C ASP A 73 12.22 -6.66 7.95
N SER A 74 12.54 -7.89 8.35
CA SER A 74 13.91 -8.29 8.71
C SER A 74 14.90 -8.26 7.54
N GLU A 75 14.42 -8.25 6.30
CA GLU A 75 15.21 -8.13 5.08
C GLU A 75 15.30 -6.67 4.59
N GLY A 76 14.69 -5.72 5.32
CA GLY A 76 14.64 -4.31 4.93
C GLY A 76 13.64 -3.99 3.84
N LYS A 77 12.69 -4.88 3.55
CA LYS A 77 11.64 -4.66 2.55
C LYS A 77 10.38 -4.04 3.17
N PRO A 78 9.68 -3.15 2.44
CA PRO A 78 8.39 -2.62 2.89
C PRO A 78 7.36 -3.72 3.13
N SER A 79 6.76 -3.74 4.32
CA SER A 79 5.70 -4.68 4.71
C SER A 79 4.49 -3.94 5.27
N PHE A 80 3.41 -3.92 4.50
CA PHE A 80 2.17 -3.29 4.93
C PHE A 80 1.52 -4.02 6.12
N HIS A 81 1.67 -5.33 6.19
CA HIS A 81 1.18 -6.13 7.33
C HIS A 81 1.83 -5.68 8.64
N MET A 82 3.15 -5.45 8.64
CA MET A 82 3.86 -4.95 9.82
C MET A 82 3.44 -3.52 10.16
N LEU A 83 3.20 -2.68 9.15
CA LEU A 83 2.73 -1.31 9.35
C LEU A 83 1.32 -1.26 9.97
N GLN A 84 0.41 -2.14 9.53
CA GLN A 84 -0.93 -2.24 10.10
C GLN A 84 -0.92 -2.64 11.58
N ASN A 85 -0.02 -3.55 11.95
CA ASN A 85 0.15 -4.10 13.29
C ASN A 85 1.20 -3.33 14.10
N TYR A 86 1.63 -2.15 13.64
CA TYR A 86 2.56 -1.30 14.38
C TYR A 86 1.99 -0.91 15.74
N GLY A 87 2.76 -1.14 16.79
CA GLY A 87 2.34 -0.97 18.19
C GLY A 87 2.41 -2.28 18.97
N SER A 88 2.24 -3.43 18.32
CA SER A 88 2.51 -4.76 18.91
C SER A 88 3.94 -5.25 18.64
N SER A 89 4.64 -4.66 17.68
CA SER A 89 6.03 -4.98 17.32
C SER A 89 6.81 -3.69 17.04
N LYS A 90 8.04 -3.59 17.57
CA LYS A 90 8.95 -2.44 17.38
C LYS A 90 9.69 -2.55 16.04
N GLN A 91 8.96 -2.58 14.94
CA GLN A 91 9.58 -2.63 13.62
C GLN A 91 10.13 -1.28 13.18
N PRO A 92 11.24 -1.23 12.42
CA PRO A 92 11.73 0.01 11.85
C PRO A 92 10.68 0.65 10.94
N LEU A 93 10.40 1.94 11.17
CA LEU A 93 9.53 2.74 10.32
C LEU A 93 10.38 3.70 9.52
N ILE A 94 10.05 3.88 8.25
CA ILE A 94 10.65 4.87 7.37
C ILE A 94 9.55 5.74 6.76
N TYR A 95 9.80 7.04 6.67
CA TYR A 95 8.98 7.97 5.91
C TYR A 95 9.73 8.36 4.64
N TYR A 96 9.31 7.80 3.51
CA TYR A 96 9.86 8.13 2.21
C TYR A 96 9.19 9.37 1.64
N VAL A 97 9.94 10.47 1.55
CA VAL A 97 9.46 11.73 1.03
C VAL A 97 9.71 11.80 -0.47
N PHE A 98 8.72 12.23 -1.25
CA PHE A 98 8.79 12.28 -2.70
C PHE A 98 8.34 13.61 -3.30
N ASP A 99 7.77 14.54 -2.52
CA ASP A 99 7.34 15.85 -3.01
C ASP A 99 7.33 16.90 -1.89
N VAL A 100 7.44 18.19 -2.26
CA VAL A 100 7.19 19.34 -1.40
C VAL A 100 6.10 20.22 -2.03
N LEU A 101 5.16 20.66 -1.22
CA LEU A 101 3.96 21.38 -1.65
C LEU A 101 3.98 22.85 -1.23
N ILE A 102 4.46 23.10 -0.03
CA ILE A 102 4.70 24.43 0.53
C ILE A 102 6.12 24.42 1.12
N LEU A 103 6.90 25.42 0.83
CA LEU A 103 8.26 25.58 1.35
C LEU A 103 8.43 26.97 1.97
N SER A 104 8.63 27.00 3.28
CA SER A 104 8.83 28.25 4.06
C SER A 104 7.76 29.34 3.76
N GLY A 105 6.50 28.91 3.67
CA GLY A 105 5.33 29.76 3.39
C GLY A 105 5.04 29.99 1.91
N LYS A 106 5.93 29.58 0.99
CA LYS A 106 5.69 29.71 -0.46
C LYS A 106 4.96 28.45 -0.97
N ASP A 107 3.83 28.65 -1.64
CA ASP A 107 3.16 27.59 -2.40
C ASP A 107 4.00 27.25 -3.65
N VAL A 108 4.48 26.01 -3.72
CA VAL A 108 5.26 25.49 -4.84
C VAL A 108 4.50 24.43 -5.67
N MET A 109 3.23 24.17 -5.35
CA MET A 109 2.39 23.25 -6.12
C MET A 109 2.25 23.62 -7.62
N PRO A 110 2.26 24.91 -8.00
CA PRO A 110 2.24 25.32 -9.41
C PRO A 110 3.53 25.03 -10.18
N GLU A 111 4.64 24.82 -9.49
CA GLU A 111 5.92 24.47 -10.10
C GLU A 111 5.89 23.05 -10.69
N THR A 112 6.83 22.74 -11.59
CA THR A 112 7.00 21.37 -12.12
C THR A 112 7.41 20.40 -11.03
N LEU A 113 7.09 19.12 -11.18
CA LEU A 113 7.55 18.06 -10.25
C LEU A 113 9.08 18.08 -10.12
N GLU A 114 9.80 18.27 -11.23
CA GLU A 114 11.27 18.31 -11.23
C GLU A 114 11.80 19.46 -10.35
N GLU A 115 11.20 20.64 -10.44
CA GLU A 115 11.58 21.79 -9.61
C GLU A 115 11.20 21.56 -8.14
N ARG A 116 10.02 21.01 -7.85
CA ARG A 116 9.63 20.69 -6.48
C ARG A 116 10.56 19.66 -5.84
N ARG A 117 10.99 18.63 -6.59
CA ARG A 117 11.96 17.65 -6.11
C ARG A 117 13.33 18.26 -5.85
N ARG A 118 13.79 19.16 -6.74
CA ARG A 118 15.04 19.92 -6.53
C ARG A 118 14.97 20.77 -5.26
N LEU A 119 13.85 21.43 -5.00
CA LEU A 119 13.63 22.20 -3.77
C LEU A 119 13.59 21.28 -2.53
N LEU A 120 12.95 20.11 -2.62
CA LEU A 120 12.94 19.11 -1.56
C LEU A 120 14.35 18.66 -1.21
N GLU A 121 15.15 18.29 -2.21
CA GLU A 121 16.53 17.81 -2.05
C GLU A 121 17.47 18.89 -1.50
N SER A 122 17.35 20.15 -1.97
CA SER A 122 18.26 21.20 -1.56
C SER A 122 17.90 21.89 -0.24
N SER A 123 16.62 21.97 0.10
CA SER A 123 16.16 22.84 1.19
C SER A 123 15.52 22.11 2.36
N VAL A 124 15.02 20.89 2.16
CA VAL A 124 14.32 20.12 3.19
C VAL A 124 15.16 18.94 3.68
N LEU A 125 15.55 18.05 2.77
CA LEU A 125 16.25 16.80 3.12
C LEU A 125 17.54 16.99 3.89
N PRO A 126 18.39 18.01 3.64
CA PRO A 126 19.63 18.21 4.41
C PRO A 126 19.42 18.50 5.90
N ARG A 127 18.20 18.85 6.30
CA ARG A 127 17.82 19.10 7.70
C ARG A 127 17.25 17.87 8.39
N LEU A 128 16.96 16.82 7.63
CA LEU A 128 16.28 15.63 8.11
C LEU A 128 17.26 14.46 8.26
N ALA A 129 17.02 13.62 9.25
CA ALA A 129 17.78 12.41 9.51
C ALA A 129 16.83 11.19 9.55
N GLU A 130 17.41 9.99 9.70
CA GLU A 130 16.61 8.80 9.92
C GLU A 130 15.56 9.02 11.03
N PRO A 131 14.34 8.56 10.83
CA PRO A 131 13.86 7.62 9.79
C PRO A 131 13.24 8.30 8.54
N ILE A 132 13.68 9.48 8.16
CA ILE A 132 13.20 10.17 6.96
C ILE A 132 14.16 9.89 5.80
N ARG A 133 13.62 9.39 4.70
CA ARG A 133 14.39 9.09 3.48
C ARG A 133 13.77 9.71 2.25
N TYR A 134 14.58 10.00 1.27
CA TYR A 134 14.12 10.40 -0.05
C TYR A 134 13.65 9.18 -0.86
N SER A 135 12.58 9.34 -1.64
CA SER A 135 12.18 8.36 -2.65
C SER A 135 12.92 8.64 -3.95
N PRO A 136 13.99 7.87 -4.26
CA PRO A 136 14.83 8.19 -5.41
C PRO A 136 14.16 7.83 -6.72
N GLU A 137 14.58 8.51 -7.77
CA GLU A 137 14.29 8.10 -9.14
C GLU A 137 15.07 6.85 -9.50
N LEU A 138 14.41 5.92 -10.18
CA LEU A 138 15.02 4.69 -10.68
C LEU A 138 15.59 4.91 -12.09
N GLN A 139 16.88 4.64 -12.26
CA GLN A 139 17.64 4.86 -13.49
C GLN A 139 17.87 3.53 -14.23
N ALA A 140 16.83 3.01 -14.90
CA ALA A 140 16.92 1.83 -15.75
C ALA A 140 15.79 1.80 -16.78
N SER A 141 15.84 0.90 -17.77
CA SER A 141 14.76 0.70 -18.72
C SER A 141 13.48 0.25 -17.99
N LEU A 142 12.31 0.61 -18.49
CA LEU A 142 11.03 0.20 -17.88
C LEU A 142 10.93 -1.33 -17.78
N LYS A 143 11.43 -2.05 -18.78
CA LYS A 143 11.46 -3.52 -18.80
C LYS A 143 12.28 -4.08 -17.64
N ASP A 144 13.48 -3.54 -17.42
CA ASP A 144 14.38 -4.01 -16.37
C ASP A 144 13.85 -3.65 -14.98
N LEU A 145 13.25 -2.47 -14.84
CA LEU A 145 12.59 -2.05 -13.60
C LEU A 145 11.43 -2.99 -13.24
N ILE A 146 10.58 -3.36 -14.20
CA ILE A 146 9.48 -4.30 -13.98
C ILE A 146 10.03 -5.67 -13.54
N ALA A 147 11.07 -6.18 -14.23
CA ALA A 147 11.70 -7.45 -13.89
C ALA A 147 12.31 -7.42 -12.47
N SER A 148 13.04 -6.35 -12.13
CA SER A 148 13.67 -6.17 -10.83
C SER A 148 12.63 -6.07 -9.70
N VAL A 149 11.60 -5.25 -9.88
CA VAL A 149 10.51 -5.08 -8.90
C VAL A 149 9.79 -6.40 -8.65
N LYS A 150 9.57 -7.19 -9.71
CA LYS A 150 8.98 -8.53 -9.59
C LYS A 150 9.88 -9.50 -8.83
N ALA A 151 11.17 -9.54 -9.19
CA ALA A 151 12.16 -10.44 -8.56
C ALA A 151 12.35 -10.13 -7.08
N GLN A 152 12.32 -8.84 -6.70
CA GLN A 152 12.49 -8.39 -5.31
C GLN A 152 11.21 -8.39 -4.48
N GLY A 153 10.05 -8.70 -5.07
CA GLY A 153 8.77 -8.77 -4.37
C GLY A 153 8.14 -7.43 -3.99
N PHE A 154 8.54 -6.33 -4.62
CA PHE A 154 7.90 -5.03 -4.41
C PHE A 154 6.51 -4.97 -5.02
N GLU A 155 5.64 -4.06 -4.51
CA GLU A 155 4.26 -3.93 -4.96
C GLU A 155 4.13 -3.54 -6.43
N GLY A 156 5.05 -2.70 -6.94
CA GLY A 156 5.01 -2.21 -8.30
C GLY A 156 5.85 -0.96 -8.52
N LEU A 157 5.49 -0.20 -9.55
CA LEU A 157 6.14 1.03 -9.96
C LEU A 157 5.15 2.19 -10.03
N VAL A 158 5.68 3.39 -9.86
CA VAL A 158 5.01 4.67 -10.10
C VAL A 158 5.76 5.40 -11.20
N ALA A 159 5.03 5.99 -12.15
CA ALA A 159 5.54 6.94 -13.13
C ALA A 159 4.90 8.31 -12.90
N LYS A 160 5.71 9.35 -12.84
CA LYS A 160 5.27 10.73 -12.63
C LYS A 160 5.83 11.61 -13.74
N ARG A 161 4.99 12.45 -14.37
CA ARG A 161 5.46 13.41 -15.38
C ARG A 161 6.31 14.48 -14.70
N ARG A 162 7.50 14.73 -15.24
CA ARG A 162 8.46 15.70 -14.70
C ARG A 162 7.93 17.13 -14.71
N ASP A 163 7.19 17.49 -15.74
CA ASP A 163 6.58 18.82 -15.92
C ASP A 163 5.24 19.01 -15.19
N SER A 164 4.77 18.00 -14.43
CA SER A 164 3.45 18.06 -13.79
C SER A 164 3.42 19.03 -12.62
N LYS A 165 2.38 19.83 -12.57
CA LYS A 165 1.98 20.57 -11.36
C LYS A 165 1.40 19.60 -10.33
N TYR A 166 1.36 20.01 -9.07
CA TYR A 166 0.67 19.25 -8.05
C TYR A 166 -0.79 19.68 -7.95
N GLU A 167 -1.71 18.78 -8.26
CA GLU A 167 -3.16 19.02 -8.26
C GLU A 167 -3.81 18.22 -7.13
N PRO A 168 -4.09 18.84 -5.95
CA PRO A 168 -4.63 18.16 -4.79
C PRO A 168 -5.93 17.41 -5.11
N GLY A 169 -6.03 16.15 -4.68
CA GLY A 169 -7.24 15.33 -4.84
C GLY A 169 -7.52 14.79 -6.25
N LEU A 170 -6.85 15.29 -7.30
CA LEU A 170 -7.13 14.92 -8.68
C LEU A 170 -6.34 13.69 -9.16
N ARG A 171 -6.89 13.00 -10.17
CA ARG A 171 -6.27 11.89 -10.93
C ARG A 171 -6.17 12.27 -12.40
N THR A 172 -5.25 13.16 -12.73
CA THR A 172 -5.09 13.70 -14.09
C THR A 172 -4.36 12.75 -15.05
N GLY A 173 -3.80 11.64 -14.52
CA GLY A 173 -2.94 10.76 -15.31
C GLY A 173 -1.47 11.20 -15.35
N ALA A 174 -1.14 12.39 -14.88
CA ALA A 174 0.25 12.83 -14.76
C ALA A 174 1.06 12.00 -13.75
N TRP A 175 0.39 11.35 -12.80
CA TRP A 175 0.95 10.36 -11.89
C TRP A 175 0.23 9.04 -12.07
N GLN A 176 0.95 8.00 -12.45
CA GLN A 176 0.41 6.68 -12.73
C GLN A 176 1.07 5.61 -11.86
N LYS A 177 0.33 4.55 -11.57
CA LYS A 177 0.84 3.39 -10.84
C LYS A 177 0.51 2.11 -11.57
N MET A 178 1.48 1.22 -11.63
CA MET A 178 1.33 -0.15 -12.08
C MET A 178 1.68 -1.08 -10.92
N ARG A 179 0.80 -2.04 -10.65
CA ARG A 179 1.11 -3.13 -9.72
C ARG A 179 1.71 -4.28 -10.51
N VAL A 180 2.86 -4.76 -10.06
CA VAL A 180 3.41 -6.01 -10.55
C VAL A 180 2.74 -7.11 -9.73
N ASN A 181 1.60 -7.60 -10.23
CA ASN A 181 0.84 -8.62 -9.51
C ASN A 181 1.68 -9.89 -9.38
N GLN A 182 2.13 -10.19 -8.19
CA GLN A 182 2.42 -11.55 -7.81
C GLN A 182 1.05 -12.20 -7.55
N GLY A 183 0.49 -12.83 -8.56
CA GLY A 183 -0.70 -13.65 -8.39
C GLY A 183 -0.30 -14.86 -7.56
N GLN A 184 -0.84 -15.00 -6.36
CA GLN A 184 -0.82 -16.26 -5.65
C GLN A 184 -2.13 -16.97 -5.94
N GLU A 185 -2.03 -18.21 -6.40
CA GLU A 185 -3.18 -19.07 -6.57
C GLU A 185 -3.64 -19.60 -5.21
N PHE A 186 -4.94 -19.56 -4.99
CA PHE A 186 -5.57 -20.11 -3.81
C PHE A 186 -6.62 -21.13 -4.22
N VAL A 187 -6.75 -22.17 -3.41
CA VAL A 187 -7.83 -23.15 -3.53
C VAL A 187 -9.07 -22.59 -2.84
N ILE A 188 -10.21 -22.65 -3.52
CA ILE A 188 -11.50 -22.41 -2.87
C ILE A 188 -11.85 -23.67 -2.09
N ALA A 189 -11.81 -23.59 -0.78
CA ALA A 189 -12.04 -24.70 0.11
C ALA A 189 -13.40 -24.65 0.82
N GLY A 190 -14.17 -23.58 0.57
CA GLY A 190 -15.50 -23.45 1.12
C GLY A 190 -16.12 -22.08 0.83
N TYR A 191 -17.33 -21.88 1.31
CA TYR A 191 -18.02 -20.60 1.25
C TYR A 191 -18.97 -20.42 2.44
N THR A 192 -19.24 -19.17 2.82
CA THR A 192 -20.33 -18.85 3.72
C THR A 192 -21.61 -18.63 2.90
N PRO A 193 -22.73 -19.30 3.24
CA PRO A 193 -23.95 -19.21 2.47
C PRO A 193 -24.58 -17.80 2.49
N SER A 194 -25.30 -17.47 1.43
CA SER A 194 -26.26 -16.36 1.39
C SER A 194 -27.57 -16.83 0.73
N PRO A 195 -28.68 -16.07 0.81
CA PRO A 195 -29.97 -16.52 0.27
C PRO A 195 -29.95 -16.89 -1.21
N LYS A 196 -29.09 -16.27 -2.02
CA LYS A 196 -29.04 -16.49 -3.49
C LYS A 196 -27.81 -17.28 -3.95
N ASN A 197 -26.67 -17.15 -3.25
CA ASN A 197 -25.41 -17.76 -3.61
C ASN A 197 -24.48 -17.85 -2.37
N PHE A 198 -23.30 -17.24 -2.40
CA PHE A 198 -22.40 -17.17 -1.24
C PHE A 198 -22.19 -15.72 -0.78
N ASP A 199 -21.98 -15.52 0.53
CA ASP A 199 -21.56 -14.23 1.09
C ASP A 199 -20.05 -14.04 0.92
N ALA A 200 -19.25 -15.04 1.29
CA ALA A 200 -17.81 -15.01 1.17
C ALA A 200 -17.26 -16.36 0.74
N LEU A 201 -16.12 -16.36 0.03
CA LEU A 201 -15.31 -17.56 -0.19
C LEU A 201 -14.34 -17.77 0.96
N VAL A 202 -14.11 -19.02 1.30
CA VAL A 202 -13.07 -19.50 2.20
C VAL A 202 -11.97 -20.07 1.33
N ILE A 203 -10.76 -19.52 1.43
CA ILE A 203 -9.64 -19.85 0.57
C ILE A 203 -8.45 -20.35 1.37
N GLY A 204 -7.69 -21.23 0.76
CA GLY A 204 -6.47 -21.81 1.32
C GLY A 204 -5.40 -22.04 0.28
N TYR A 205 -4.26 -22.52 0.73
CA TYR A 205 -3.15 -22.94 -0.11
C TYR A 205 -2.57 -24.24 0.39
N TYR A 206 -1.96 -25.00 -0.50
CA TYR A 206 -1.26 -26.22 -0.12
C TYR A 206 0.15 -25.90 0.37
N GLU A 207 0.50 -26.42 1.54
CA GLU A 207 1.86 -26.52 2.03
C GLU A 207 2.17 -28.01 2.16
N HIS A 208 3.02 -28.53 1.28
CA HIS A 208 3.16 -29.96 1.02
C HIS A 208 1.78 -30.55 0.67
N ASP A 209 1.34 -31.59 1.32
CA ASP A 209 0.04 -32.24 1.07
C ASP A 209 -1.10 -31.72 1.96
N LYS A 210 -0.87 -30.66 2.75
CA LYS A 210 -1.85 -30.11 3.68
C LYS A 210 -2.45 -28.82 3.14
N LEU A 211 -3.78 -28.76 3.05
CA LEU A 211 -4.48 -27.53 2.74
C LEU A 211 -4.58 -26.66 4.00
N LEU A 212 -3.95 -25.48 3.96
CA LEU A 212 -3.96 -24.52 5.04
C LEU A 212 -4.93 -23.38 4.74
N TYR A 213 -5.68 -22.96 5.75
CA TYR A 213 -6.55 -21.79 5.68
C TYR A 213 -5.70 -20.51 5.49
N ALA A 214 -6.05 -19.72 4.49
CA ALA A 214 -5.41 -18.42 4.22
C ALA A 214 -6.31 -17.25 4.62
N ALA A 215 -7.56 -17.23 4.13
CA ALA A 215 -8.45 -16.09 4.33
C ALA A 215 -9.92 -16.41 4.00
N ARG A 216 -10.79 -15.46 4.37
CA ARG A 216 -12.16 -15.34 3.89
C ARG A 216 -12.31 -14.04 3.12
N THR A 217 -12.79 -14.09 1.86
CA THR A 217 -12.93 -12.92 1.02
C THR A 217 -14.36 -12.70 0.54
N ARG A 218 -14.84 -11.46 0.63
CA ARG A 218 -16.10 -10.97 0.06
C ARG A 218 -15.88 -10.15 -1.20
N ASN A 219 -14.65 -9.72 -1.43
CA ASN A 219 -14.27 -8.76 -2.46
C ASN A 219 -13.82 -9.45 -3.75
N GLY A 220 -13.82 -8.71 -4.86
CA GLY A 220 -13.37 -9.21 -6.16
C GLY A 220 -14.48 -9.85 -7.02
N PHE A 221 -15.75 -9.75 -6.61
CA PHE A 221 -16.87 -10.34 -7.32
C PHE A 221 -17.88 -9.30 -7.76
N THR A 222 -18.37 -9.43 -8.99
CA THR A 222 -19.60 -8.79 -9.46
C THR A 222 -20.80 -9.69 -9.14
N PRO A 223 -22.03 -9.18 -9.15
CA PRO A 223 -23.22 -10.03 -8.99
C PRO A 223 -23.28 -11.21 -9.97
N SER A 224 -22.90 -10.99 -11.23
CA SER A 224 -22.87 -12.04 -12.28
C SER A 224 -21.78 -13.09 -12.00
N SER A 225 -20.55 -12.65 -11.70
CA SER A 225 -19.46 -13.58 -11.42
C SER A 225 -19.69 -14.42 -10.16
N ARG A 226 -20.42 -13.90 -9.15
CA ARG A 226 -20.85 -14.70 -7.99
C ARG A 226 -21.79 -15.84 -8.39
N VAL A 227 -22.75 -15.55 -9.26
CA VAL A 227 -23.70 -16.59 -9.73
C VAL A 227 -22.99 -17.67 -10.53
N GLU A 228 -22.11 -17.27 -11.45
CA GLU A 228 -21.34 -18.23 -12.27
C GLU A 228 -20.42 -19.10 -11.41
N LEU A 229 -19.69 -18.47 -10.50
CA LEU A 229 -18.79 -19.20 -9.61
C LEU A 229 -19.55 -20.15 -8.70
N PHE A 230 -20.70 -19.70 -8.15
CA PHE A 230 -21.51 -20.53 -7.28
C PHE A 230 -22.05 -21.78 -7.98
N LYS A 231 -22.45 -21.67 -9.26
CA LYS A 231 -22.84 -22.83 -10.07
C LYS A 231 -21.72 -23.88 -10.17
N LYS A 232 -20.45 -23.44 -10.23
CA LYS A 232 -19.28 -24.33 -10.33
C LYS A 232 -18.93 -24.99 -9.00
N ILE A 233 -18.98 -24.24 -7.88
CA ILE A 233 -18.52 -24.75 -6.58
C ILE A 233 -19.61 -25.54 -5.83
N LYS A 234 -20.91 -25.21 -6.03
CA LYS A 234 -22.01 -25.87 -5.33
C LYS A 234 -22.02 -27.42 -5.46
N PRO A 235 -21.78 -28.03 -6.63
CA PRO A 235 -21.75 -29.50 -6.76
C PRO A 235 -20.51 -30.16 -6.17
N LEU A 236 -19.47 -29.39 -5.79
CA LEU A 236 -18.21 -29.88 -5.22
C LEU A 236 -18.24 -29.97 -3.70
N ARG A 237 -19.38 -29.79 -3.09
CA ARG A 237 -19.56 -29.83 -1.63
C ARG A 237 -19.15 -31.18 -1.04
N ILE A 238 -18.36 -31.13 0.03
CA ILE A 238 -17.96 -32.28 0.84
C ILE A 238 -18.43 -32.06 2.29
N PRO A 239 -18.69 -33.14 3.06
CA PRO A 239 -19.18 -33.02 4.44
C PRO A 239 -18.09 -32.63 5.43
N GLU A 240 -16.82 -32.85 5.12
CA GLU A 240 -15.69 -32.65 6.02
C GLU A 240 -14.94 -31.36 5.71
N CYS A 241 -14.42 -30.70 6.77
CA CYS A 241 -13.58 -29.53 6.62
C CYS A 241 -12.23 -29.91 6.00
N PRO A 242 -11.83 -29.37 4.85
CA PRO A 242 -10.60 -29.78 4.16
C PRO A 242 -9.32 -29.16 4.75
N PHE A 243 -9.41 -28.23 5.70
CA PHE A 243 -8.25 -27.55 6.26
C PHE A 243 -7.55 -28.36 7.35
N ALA A 244 -6.23 -28.45 7.24
CA ALA A 244 -5.39 -29.10 8.25
C ALA A 244 -5.13 -28.21 9.48
N ASN A 245 -5.33 -26.89 9.37
CA ASN A 245 -5.24 -25.94 10.48
C ASN A 245 -6.61 -25.31 10.74
N LEU A 246 -6.91 -25.05 12.03
CA LEU A 246 -8.06 -24.23 12.39
C LEU A 246 -7.68 -22.76 12.24
N PRO A 247 -8.53 -21.91 11.60
CA PRO A 247 -8.25 -20.50 11.45
C PRO A 247 -8.16 -19.82 12.82
N GLU A 248 -7.13 -19.01 12.99
CA GLU A 248 -6.95 -18.22 14.21
C GLU A 248 -8.10 -17.24 14.44
N LYS A 249 -8.45 -17.02 15.72
CA LYS A 249 -9.54 -16.12 16.15
C LYS A 249 -9.30 -14.63 15.83
N LYS A 250 -8.09 -14.25 15.38
CA LYS A 250 -7.70 -12.86 15.15
C LYS A 250 -8.09 -12.37 13.77
N ALA A 251 -8.57 -11.14 13.70
CA ALA A 251 -8.80 -10.44 12.43
C ALA A 251 -7.46 -10.20 11.72
N GLY A 252 -7.32 -10.72 10.50
CA GLY A 252 -6.19 -10.47 9.62
C GLY A 252 -6.48 -9.39 8.57
N ARG A 253 -5.50 -9.11 7.70
CA ARG A 253 -5.60 -8.14 6.57
C ARG A 253 -6.87 -8.32 5.72
N TRP A 254 -7.44 -9.50 5.67
CA TRP A 254 -8.52 -9.88 4.76
C TRP A 254 -9.90 -9.99 5.44
N GLY A 255 -10.02 -9.55 6.69
CA GLY A 255 -11.27 -9.55 7.43
C GLY A 255 -11.20 -10.31 8.76
N ALA A 256 -12.35 -10.44 9.42
CA ALA A 256 -12.46 -11.20 10.66
C ALA A 256 -12.07 -12.66 10.41
N GLY A 257 -11.18 -13.20 11.24
CA GLY A 257 -10.86 -14.64 11.25
C GLY A 257 -12.13 -15.48 11.39
N LEU A 258 -12.07 -16.73 10.95
CA LEU A 258 -13.15 -17.69 11.19
C LEU A 258 -13.08 -18.17 12.62
N THR A 259 -14.05 -17.80 13.45
CA THR A 259 -14.25 -18.43 14.74
C THR A 259 -14.85 -19.84 14.55
N ALA A 260 -14.70 -20.74 15.54
CA ALA A 260 -15.32 -22.07 15.49
C ALA A 260 -16.84 -22.00 15.20
N ALA A 261 -17.54 -21.00 15.76
CA ALA A 261 -18.96 -20.77 15.48
C ALA A 261 -19.23 -20.38 14.02
N LYS A 262 -18.34 -19.58 13.39
CA LYS A 262 -18.47 -19.22 11.97
C LYS A 262 -18.00 -20.32 11.02
N MET A 263 -17.15 -21.23 11.48
CA MET A 263 -16.78 -22.43 10.72
C MET A 263 -17.97 -23.38 10.54
N SER A 264 -18.85 -23.49 11.54
CA SER A 264 -20.07 -24.30 11.42
C SER A 264 -21.09 -23.76 10.39
N GLU A 265 -20.98 -22.48 10.02
CA GLU A 265 -21.81 -21.86 8.98
C GLU A 265 -21.20 -22.04 7.56
N CYS A 266 -19.95 -22.53 7.44
CA CYS A 266 -19.30 -22.71 6.15
C CYS A 266 -19.68 -24.04 5.49
N VAL A 267 -19.78 -23.98 4.19
CA VAL A 267 -20.06 -25.13 3.31
C VAL A 267 -18.87 -25.40 2.43
#